data_257f0c84ac125bfd670f6ce84079a22f
#
_entry.id   257f0c84ac125bfd670f6ce84079a22f
#
_cell.length_a   1.000
_cell.length_b   1.000
_cell.length_c   1.000
_cell.angle_alpha   90.00
_cell.angle_beta   90.00
_cell.angle_gamma   90.00
#
_symmetry.space_group_name_H-M   'P 1'
#
loop_
_entity.id
_entity.type
_entity.pdbx_description
1 polymer ?
#
loop_
_entity_poly.entity_id
_entity_poly.type
_entity_poly.pdbx_seq_one_letter_code
_entity_poly.pdbx_strand_id
1 'polypeptide(L)'
;PASIRWMQVNGPRGKIVYPDYFGNGAAHVISVMEQITPTMGYGFRYGPVKFPTVLHTQNFNANGIVMWAPKRMELEMIPSQELYAMPWYKQLVAHESRHTVQYGNLYKGFMRPLGWFFGQHSGLISQALLPVWLLEGDAVQAETQMSSFGRALQPSFTIAYRAYMAEGTKRFVPDKWF
;
A
#
# COMPACT_ATOMS: atom_id res chain seq x y z
N PRO A 1 1.91 22.31 5.01
CA PRO A 1 2.03 23.70 5.40
C PRO A 1 0.88 24.53 4.86
N ALA A 2 0.49 25.60 5.59
CA ALA A 2 -0.60 26.49 5.18
C ALA A 2 -0.35 27.22 3.85
N SER A 3 0.87 27.22 3.36
CA SER A 3 1.30 27.86 2.11
C SER A 3 1.12 27.01 0.86
N ILE A 4 0.71 25.73 0.99
CA ILE A 4 0.53 24.85 -0.16
C ILE A 4 -0.90 24.97 -0.68
N ARG A 5 -1.00 25.23 -1.98
CA ARG A 5 -2.26 25.13 -2.68
C ARG A 5 -2.46 23.66 -3.12
N TRP A 6 -3.58 23.09 -2.69
CA TRP A 6 -3.94 21.73 -3.06
C TRP A 6 -4.88 21.71 -4.24
N MET A 7 -4.58 20.85 -5.18
CA MET A 7 -5.41 20.58 -6.36
C MET A 7 -6.05 19.21 -6.22
N GLN A 8 -7.16 18.98 -6.92
CA GLN A 8 -7.78 17.66 -6.98
C GLN A 8 -8.23 17.31 -8.39
N VAL A 9 -8.19 16.03 -8.69
CA VAL A 9 -8.70 15.45 -9.93
C VAL A 9 -9.47 14.16 -9.62
N ASN A 10 -10.50 13.88 -10.40
CA ASN A 10 -11.22 12.61 -10.32
C ASN A 10 -10.60 11.64 -11.31
N GLY A 11 -9.93 10.63 -10.79
CA GLY A 11 -9.37 9.53 -11.57
C GLY A 11 -10.25 8.27 -11.54
N PRO A 12 -10.00 7.29 -12.40
CA PRO A 12 -10.72 6.02 -12.44
C PRO A 12 -10.66 5.25 -11.12
N ARG A 13 -9.57 5.44 -10.36
CA ARG A 13 -9.32 4.75 -9.08
C ARG A 13 -9.78 5.53 -7.85
N GLY A 14 -10.30 6.73 -8.04
CA GLY A 14 -10.79 7.59 -6.98
C GLY A 14 -10.38 9.04 -7.18
N LYS A 15 -10.68 9.86 -6.18
CA LYS A 15 -10.25 11.25 -6.12
C LYS A 15 -8.76 11.28 -5.76
N ILE A 16 -7.98 12.09 -6.47
CA ILE A 16 -6.55 12.29 -6.20
C ILE A 16 -6.32 13.75 -5.85
N VAL A 17 -5.66 13.97 -4.72
CA VAL A 17 -5.32 15.29 -4.18
C VAL A 17 -3.80 15.44 -4.18
N TYR A 18 -3.30 16.56 -4.67
CA TYR A 18 -1.87 16.81 -4.85
C TYR A 18 -1.54 18.31 -4.75
N PRO A 19 -0.30 18.68 -4.42
CA PRO A 19 0.15 20.07 -4.46
C PRO A 19 0.14 20.62 -5.87
N ASP A 20 -0.25 21.90 -6.06
CA ASP A 20 -0.40 22.52 -7.38
C ASP A 20 0.85 22.45 -8.25
N TYR A 21 2.03 22.54 -7.66
CA TYR A 21 3.31 22.41 -8.36
C TYR A 21 3.64 20.97 -8.79
N PHE A 22 2.88 19.95 -8.36
CA PHE A 22 3.13 18.53 -8.67
C PHE A 22 2.23 17.96 -9.76
N GLY A 23 1.61 18.79 -10.58
CA GLY A 23 0.62 18.37 -11.59
C GLY A 23 1.12 17.28 -12.55
N ASN A 24 2.33 17.44 -13.11
CA ASN A 24 2.92 16.45 -14.02
C ASN A 24 3.21 15.12 -13.31
N GLY A 25 3.72 15.19 -12.07
CA GLY A 25 3.95 14.01 -11.24
C GLY A 25 2.64 13.29 -10.90
N ALA A 26 1.60 14.06 -10.57
CA ALA A 26 0.28 13.51 -10.28
C ALA A 26 -0.31 12.78 -11.50
N ALA A 27 -0.23 13.37 -12.69
CA ALA A 27 -0.68 12.73 -13.93
C ALA A 27 0.04 11.41 -14.19
N HIS A 28 1.33 11.37 -13.93
CA HIS A 28 2.15 10.14 -14.06
C HIS A 28 1.72 9.07 -13.05
N VAL A 29 1.54 9.42 -11.77
CA VAL A 29 1.07 8.50 -10.72
C VAL A 29 -0.31 7.95 -11.07
N ILE A 30 -1.22 8.78 -11.58
CA ILE A 30 -2.56 8.36 -12.03
C ILE A 30 -2.45 7.28 -13.11
N SER A 31 -1.62 7.51 -14.13
CA SER A 31 -1.40 6.53 -15.19
C SER A 31 -0.86 5.21 -14.66
N VAL A 32 0.07 5.25 -13.72
CA VAL A 32 0.62 4.04 -13.05
C VAL A 32 -0.45 3.34 -12.23
N MET A 33 -1.28 4.07 -11.47
CA MET A 33 -2.40 3.50 -10.72
C MET A 33 -3.42 2.81 -11.63
N GLU A 34 -3.70 3.38 -12.80
CA GLU A 34 -4.62 2.78 -13.77
C GLU A 34 -4.10 1.43 -14.30
N GLN A 35 -2.80 1.33 -14.52
CA GLN A 35 -2.16 0.13 -15.04
C GLN A 35 -1.98 -0.96 -13.97
N ILE A 36 -1.48 -0.59 -12.79
CA ILE A 36 -1.04 -1.54 -11.77
C ILE A 36 -2.18 -1.95 -10.83
N THR A 37 -3.01 -1.01 -10.38
CA THR A 37 -4.03 -1.32 -9.36
C THR A 37 -4.95 -2.50 -9.73
N PRO A 38 -5.42 -2.66 -10.98
CA PRO A 38 -6.27 -3.80 -11.34
C PRO A 38 -5.61 -5.15 -11.12
N THR A 39 -4.30 -5.25 -11.39
CA THR A 39 -3.56 -6.52 -11.27
C THR A 39 -3.41 -6.96 -9.82
N MET A 40 -3.42 -6.01 -8.88
CA MET A 40 -3.30 -6.30 -7.44
C MET A 40 -4.50 -7.06 -6.85
N GLY A 41 -5.58 -7.23 -7.62
CA GLY A 41 -6.74 -8.02 -7.24
C GLY A 41 -6.56 -9.54 -7.34
N TYR A 42 -5.44 -10.01 -7.91
CA TYR A 42 -5.18 -11.43 -8.10
C TYR A 42 -5.27 -12.22 -6.79
N GLY A 43 -5.94 -13.37 -6.84
CA GLY A 43 -6.13 -14.25 -5.68
C GLY A 43 -7.23 -13.83 -4.71
N PHE A 44 -7.87 -12.68 -4.91
CA PHE A 44 -9.00 -12.22 -4.10
C PHE A 44 -10.33 -12.30 -4.84
N ARG A 45 -11.41 -12.52 -4.08
CA ARG A 45 -12.78 -12.58 -4.62
C ARG A 45 -13.24 -11.25 -5.20
N TYR A 46 -12.85 -10.15 -4.57
CA TYR A 46 -13.22 -8.79 -4.98
C TYR A 46 -11.96 -8.02 -5.36
N GLY A 47 -12.03 -7.30 -6.48
CA GLY A 47 -10.96 -6.42 -6.92
C GLY A 47 -10.77 -5.18 -6.04
N PRO A 48 -9.82 -4.32 -6.42
CA PRO A 48 -9.49 -3.12 -5.66
C PRO A 48 -10.69 -2.20 -5.48
N VAL A 49 -10.82 -1.64 -4.29
CA VAL A 49 -11.83 -0.64 -3.97
C VAL A 49 -11.25 0.75 -4.23
N LYS A 50 -12.08 1.68 -4.70
CA LYS A 50 -11.65 3.07 -4.88
C LYS A 50 -11.34 3.74 -3.54
N PHE A 51 -10.17 4.36 -3.47
CA PHE A 51 -9.72 5.15 -2.34
C PHE A 51 -9.43 6.59 -2.78
N PRO A 52 -9.87 7.61 -2.03
CA PRO A 52 -9.27 8.93 -2.15
C PRO A 52 -7.76 8.81 -1.89
N THR A 53 -6.95 9.36 -2.77
CA THR A 53 -5.50 9.28 -2.69
C THR A 53 -4.91 10.67 -2.53
N VAL A 54 -4.01 10.85 -1.57
CA VAL A 54 -3.27 12.09 -1.34
C VAL A 54 -1.81 11.85 -1.70
N LEU A 55 -1.27 12.72 -2.55
CA LEU A 55 0.15 12.71 -2.91
C LEU A 55 0.89 13.76 -2.10
N HIS A 56 1.81 13.32 -1.26
CA HIS A 56 2.67 14.17 -0.46
C HIS A 56 4.06 14.28 -1.09
N THR A 57 4.63 15.48 -1.10
CA THR A 57 5.94 15.75 -1.70
C THR A 57 6.91 16.42 -0.73
N GLN A 58 6.59 16.45 0.56
CA GLN A 58 7.27 17.28 1.54
C GLN A 58 7.85 16.55 2.74
N ASN A 59 7.66 15.24 2.76
CA ASN A 59 8.24 14.41 3.81
C ASN A 59 9.65 13.98 3.44
N PHE A 60 10.41 13.50 4.44
CA PHE A 60 11.77 13.01 4.25
C PHE A 60 11.83 11.49 4.07
N ASN A 61 10.76 10.78 4.42
CA ASN A 61 10.68 9.33 4.30
C ASN A 61 9.79 8.92 3.14
N ALA A 62 10.34 8.11 2.24
CA ALA A 62 9.56 7.45 1.21
C ALA A 62 8.66 6.39 1.85
N ASN A 63 7.36 6.58 1.80
CA ASN A 63 6.39 5.67 2.42
C ASN A 63 5.02 5.79 1.74
N GLY A 64 4.15 4.82 2.04
CA GLY A 64 2.73 4.85 1.72
C GLY A 64 1.91 4.35 2.89
N ILE A 65 0.64 4.65 2.88
CA ILE A 65 -0.31 4.13 3.86
C ILE A 65 -1.71 4.06 3.26
N VAL A 66 -2.39 2.95 3.51
CA VAL A 66 -3.82 2.82 3.25
C VAL A 66 -4.55 2.70 4.57
N MET A 67 -5.52 3.59 4.78
CA MET A 67 -6.38 3.57 5.97
C MET A 67 -7.83 3.37 5.56
N TRP A 68 -8.54 2.58 6.36
CA TRP A 68 -9.98 2.37 6.14
C TRP A 68 -10.84 3.42 6.84
N ALA A 69 -10.42 3.92 7.97
CA ALA A 69 -11.17 4.89 8.76
C ALA A 69 -10.31 6.09 9.21
N PRO A 70 -10.44 7.28 8.61
CA PRO A 70 -11.19 7.58 7.41
C PRO A 70 -10.54 6.97 6.16
N LYS A 71 -11.39 6.52 5.24
CA LYS A 71 -10.94 5.81 4.04
C LYS A 71 -10.08 6.72 3.15
N ARG A 72 -8.79 6.40 3.04
CA ARG A 72 -7.83 7.11 2.19
C ARG A 72 -6.57 6.30 1.93
N MET A 73 -5.86 6.67 0.89
CA MET A 73 -4.51 6.25 0.60
C MET A 73 -3.61 7.49 0.56
N GLU A 74 -2.46 7.44 1.19
CA GLU A 74 -1.47 8.51 1.16
C GLU A 74 -0.18 7.96 0.59
N LEU A 75 0.42 8.66 -0.36
CA LEU A 75 1.65 8.27 -1.04
C LEU A 75 2.68 9.39 -0.93
N GLU A 76 3.85 9.07 -0.40
CA GLU A 76 4.97 9.98 -0.29
C GLU A 76 5.79 9.95 -1.60
N MET A 77 5.67 11.01 -2.39
CA MET A 77 6.23 11.11 -3.76
C MET A 77 7.65 11.64 -3.78
N ILE A 78 8.46 11.28 -2.82
CA ILE A 78 9.88 11.58 -2.80
C ILE A 78 10.69 10.41 -3.37
N PRO A 79 11.92 10.64 -3.88
CA PRO A 79 12.79 9.55 -4.30
C PRO A 79 13.05 8.57 -3.16
N SER A 80 13.07 7.28 -3.47
CA SER A 80 13.48 6.27 -2.49
C SER A 80 14.89 6.53 -2.01
N GLN A 81 15.10 6.29 -0.71
CA GLN A 81 16.43 6.33 -0.09
C GLN A 81 17.20 5.02 -0.30
N GLU A 82 16.55 3.98 -0.80
CA GLU A 82 17.13 2.69 -1.11
C GLU A 82 17.26 2.49 -2.62
N LEU A 83 18.19 1.64 -3.01
CA LEU A 83 18.38 1.26 -4.42
C LEU A 83 17.32 0.23 -4.80
N TYR A 84 16.30 0.67 -5.54
CA TYR A 84 15.32 -0.22 -6.15
C TYR A 84 15.61 -0.39 -7.65
N ALA A 85 15.42 -1.60 -8.15
CA ALA A 85 15.58 -1.90 -9.57
C ALA A 85 14.43 -1.39 -10.44
N MET A 86 13.37 -0.88 -9.83
CA MET A 86 12.23 -0.24 -10.50
C MET A 86 11.96 1.14 -9.89
N PRO A 87 11.30 2.06 -10.60
CA PRO A 87 10.91 3.35 -10.04
C PRO A 87 10.06 3.17 -8.78
N TRP A 88 10.49 3.82 -7.69
CA TRP A 88 9.88 3.74 -6.37
C TRP A 88 8.35 3.89 -6.38
N TYR A 89 7.83 4.90 -7.07
CA TYR A 89 6.39 5.16 -7.13
C TYR A 89 5.58 4.01 -7.74
N LYS A 90 6.16 3.22 -8.64
CA LYS A 90 5.51 2.03 -9.21
C LYS A 90 5.37 0.93 -8.16
N GLN A 91 6.44 0.68 -7.42
CA GLN A 91 6.45 -0.29 -6.33
C GLN A 91 5.48 0.14 -5.23
N LEU A 92 5.54 1.42 -4.84
CA LEU A 92 4.66 1.98 -3.82
C LEU A 92 3.18 1.85 -4.23
N VAL A 93 2.83 2.22 -5.46
CA VAL A 93 1.47 2.05 -5.98
C VAL A 93 1.04 0.58 -5.98
N ALA A 94 1.90 -0.36 -6.36
CA ALA A 94 1.59 -1.78 -6.33
C ALA A 94 1.29 -2.25 -4.91
N HIS A 95 2.16 -1.93 -3.97
CA HIS A 95 2.04 -2.29 -2.57
C HIS A 95 0.75 -1.74 -1.95
N GLU A 96 0.55 -0.43 -2.01
CA GLU A 96 -0.62 0.22 -1.42
C GLU A 96 -1.93 -0.18 -2.11
N SER A 97 -1.90 -0.43 -3.43
CA SER A 97 -3.06 -0.97 -4.13
C SER A 97 -3.44 -2.36 -3.62
N ARG A 98 -2.49 -3.19 -3.19
CA ARG A 98 -2.78 -4.48 -2.58
C ARG A 98 -3.55 -4.32 -1.28
N HIS A 99 -3.18 -3.36 -0.44
CA HIS A 99 -3.94 -3.04 0.78
C HIS A 99 -5.37 -2.60 0.47
N THR A 100 -5.62 -1.87 -0.62
CA THR A 100 -7.01 -1.52 -1.01
C THR A 100 -7.85 -2.75 -1.35
N VAL A 101 -7.23 -3.80 -1.88
CA VAL A 101 -7.89 -5.10 -2.16
C VAL A 101 -8.15 -5.85 -0.87
N GLN A 102 -7.16 -5.95 0.01
CA GLN A 102 -7.28 -6.62 1.31
C GLN A 102 -8.43 -6.03 2.12
N TYR A 103 -8.42 -4.72 2.34
CA TYR A 103 -9.48 -4.04 3.08
C TYR A 103 -10.84 -4.14 2.38
N GLY A 104 -10.87 -4.01 1.05
CA GLY A 104 -12.10 -4.17 0.29
C GLY A 104 -12.73 -5.56 0.45
N ASN A 105 -11.92 -6.61 0.51
CA ASN A 105 -12.40 -7.98 0.71
C ASN A 105 -12.85 -8.24 2.13
N LEU A 106 -12.13 -7.74 3.12
CA LEU A 106 -12.54 -7.81 4.52
C LEU A 106 -13.90 -7.14 4.73
N TYR A 107 -14.06 -5.93 4.21
CA TYR A 107 -15.27 -5.14 4.42
C TYR A 107 -16.49 -5.67 3.65
N LYS A 108 -16.30 -6.24 2.46
CA LYS A 108 -17.38 -6.87 1.68
C LYS A 108 -17.75 -8.27 2.18
N GLY A 109 -16.85 -8.93 2.89
CA GLY A 109 -17.02 -10.27 3.44
C GLY A 109 -17.62 -10.26 4.84
N PHE A 110 -16.92 -10.89 5.76
CA PHE A 110 -17.31 -11.14 7.14
C PHE A 110 -17.69 -9.86 7.93
N MET A 111 -17.03 -8.75 7.66
CA MET A 111 -17.24 -7.48 8.37
C MET A 111 -18.44 -6.67 7.85
N ARG A 112 -19.11 -7.11 6.79
CA ARG A 112 -20.23 -6.37 6.18
C ARG A 112 -21.37 -6.06 7.15
N PRO A 113 -21.85 -6.98 8.00
CA PRO A 113 -22.88 -6.67 8.98
C PRO A 113 -22.45 -5.61 9.99
N LEU A 114 -21.20 -5.67 10.46
CA LEU A 114 -20.65 -4.67 11.38
C LEU A 114 -20.55 -3.29 10.73
N GLY A 115 -20.30 -3.25 9.42
CA GLY A 115 -20.30 -2.01 8.65
C GLY A 115 -21.65 -1.28 8.63
N TRP A 116 -22.75 -1.98 8.75
CA TRP A 116 -24.09 -1.35 8.84
C TRP A 116 -24.29 -0.62 10.16
N PHE A 117 -23.73 -1.14 11.26
CA PHE A 117 -23.88 -0.55 12.59
C PHE A 117 -22.81 0.51 12.89
N PHE A 118 -21.57 0.27 12.49
CA PHE A 118 -20.40 1.08 12.88
C PHE A 118 -19.78 1.85 11.71
N GLY A 119 -20.34 1.75 10.49
CA GLY A 119 -19.80 2.41 9.32
C GLY A 119 -18.33 2.06 9.08
N GLN A 120 -17.52 3.06 8.74
CA GLN A 120 -16.09 2.85 8.48
C GLN A 120 -15.30 2.36 9.70
N HIS A 121 -15.77 2.65 10.92
CA HIS A 121 -15.08 2.22 12.15
C HIS A 121 -15.00 0.70 12.31
N SER A 122 -15.90 -0.06 11.67
CA SER A 122 -15.80 -1.52 11.62
C SER A 122 -14.49 -2.02 11.00
N GLY A 123 -13.85 -1.23 10.14
CA GLY A 123 -12.55 -1.52 9.58
C GLY A 123 -11.41 -1.55 10.62
N LEU A 124 -11.53 -0.78 11.70
CA LEU A 124 -10.55 -0.82 12.79
C LEU A 124 -10.56 -2.19 13.50
N ILE A 125 -11.74 -2.79 13.63
CA ILE A 125 -11.88 -4.13 14.22
C ILE A 125 -11.20 -5.17 13.32
N SER A 126 -11.37 -5.06 12.00
CA SER A 126 -10.72 -6.00 11.07
C SER A 126 -9.19 -5.88 11.06
N GLN A 127 -8.66 -4.67 11.22
CA GLN A 127 -7.22 -4.45 11.36
C GLN A 127 -6.67 -5.06 12.65
N ALA A 128 -7.42 -4.99 13.74
CA ALA A 128 -7.03 -5.59 15.02
C ALA A 128 -7.06 -7.14 15.00
N LEU A 129 -7.86 -7.74 14.11
CA LEU A 129 -7.98 -9.20 14.00
C LEU A 129 -6.93 -9.83 13.08
N LEU A 130 -6.32 -9.06 12.19
CA LEU A 130 -5.32 -9.57 11.25
C LEU A 130 -3.93 -9.08 11.65
N PRO A 131 -2.97 -10.01 11.81
CA PRO A 131 -1.60 -9.62 12.09
C PRO A 131 -1.02 -8.76 10.96
N VAL A 132 -0.31 -7.71 11.31
CA VAL A 132 0.31 -6.78 10.34
C VAL A 132 1.23 -7.53 9.37
N TRP A 133 2.03 -8.47 9.88
CA TRP A 133 2.94 -9.27 9.03
C TRP A 133 2.23 -10.04 7.92
N LEU A 134 0.96 -10.44 8.13
CA LEU A 134 0.18 -11.14 7.10
C LEU A 134 -0.24 -10.18 5.97
N LEU A 135 -0.70 -8.98 6.34
CA LEU A 135 -1.10 -7.96 5.38
C LEU A 135 0.09 -7.45 4.58
N GLU A 136 1.18 -7.14 5.26
CA GLU A 136 2.43 -6.66 4.65
C GLU A 136 3.10 -7.75 3.81
N GLY A 137 3.17 -8.98 4.32
CA GLY A 137 3.74 -10.12 3.60
C GLY A 137 3.00 -10.42 2.30
N ASP A 138 1.66 -10.38 2.30
CA ASP A 138 0.85 -10.54 1.09
C ASP A 138 1.08 -9.36 0.11
N ALA A 139 1.23 -8.14 0.61
CA ALA A 139 1.50 -6.98 -0.25
C ALA A 139 2.89 -7.07 -0.90
N VAL A 140 3.92 -7.45 -0.15
CA VAL A 140 5.28 -7.70 -0.67
C VAL A 140 5.28 -8.86 -1.66
N GLN A 141 4.54 -9.92 -1.40
CA GLN A 141 4.41 -11.04 -2.33
C GLN A 141 3.73 -10.60 -3.63
N ALA A 142 2.64 -9.85 -3.55
CA ALA A 142 1.91 -9.36 -4.72
C ALA A 142 2.76 -8.44 -5.59
N GLU A 143 3.45 -7.45 -4.99
CA GLU A 143 4.36 -6.57 -5.73
C GLU A 143 5.50 -7.35 -6.40
N THR A 144 5.98 -8.42 -5.75
CA THR A 144 7.06 -9.26 -6.28
C THR A 144 6.59 -10.12 -7.43
N GLN A 145 5.41 -10.72 -7.35
CA GLN A 145 4.85 -11.55 -8.43
C GLN A 145 4.43 -10.73 -9.65
N MET A 146 4.01 -9.49 -9.45
CA MET A 146 3.55 -8.60 -10.52
C MET A 146 4.67 -7.75 -11.12
N SER A 147 5.89 -7.91 -10.66
CA SER A 147 7.06 -7.21 -11.17
C SER A 147 8.26 -8.15 -11.30
N SER A 148 9.22 -7.80 -12.14
CA SER A 148 10.49 -8.54 -12.22
C SER A 148 11.47 -8.16 -11.11
N PHE A 149 11.11 -7.24 -10.21
CA PHE A 149 12.04 -6.56 -9.28
C PHE A 149 11.44 -6.25 -7.91
N GLY A 150 10.41 -6.99 -7.48
CA GLY A 150 9.79 -6.77 -6.17
C GLY A 150 10.75 -7.02 -4.99
N ARG A 151 10.44 -6.46 -3.83
CA ARG A 151 11.30 -6.50 -2.62
C ARG A 151 11.75 -7.89 -2.21
N ALA A 152 10.89 -8.90 -2.35
CA ALA A 152 11.25 -10.27 -1.99
C ALA A 152 12.39 -10.87 -2.85
N LEU A 153 12.65 -10.30 -4.02
CA LEU A 153 13.77 -10.68 -4.88
C LEU A 153 15.07 -9.96 -4.51
N GLN A 154 15.02 -8.97 -3.64
CA GLN A 154 16.21 -8.22 -3.24
C GLN A 154 16.94 -8.96 -2.11
N PRO A 155 18.26 -9.23 -2.26
CA PRO A 155 19.03 -9.89 -1.22
C PRO A 155 19.01 -9.15 0.13
N SER A 156 18.98 -7.81 0.11
CA SER A 156 18.92 -6.97 1.31
C SER A 156 17.64 -7.19 2.13
N PHE A 157 16.52 -7.45 1.48
CA PHE A 157 15.25 -7.71 2.15
C PHE A 157 15.25 -9.01 2.95
N THR A 158 15.94 -10.04 2.47
CA THR A 158 15.95 -11.36 3.11
C THR A 158 17.21 -11.64 3.94
N ILE A 159 18.22 -10.75 3.93
CA ILE A 159 19.53 -11.02 4.54
C ILE A 159 19.44 -11.27 6.05
N ALA A 160 18.67 -10.46 6.77
CA ALA A 160 18.50 -10.62 8.21
C ALA A 160 17.82 -11.94 8.55
N TYR A 161 16.77 -12.31 7.81
CA TYR A 161 16.11 -13.60 7.97
C TYR A 161 17.04 -14.79 7.66
N ARG A 162 17.81 -14.69 6.57
CA ARG A 162 18.77 -15.74 6.19
C ARG A 162 19.88 -15.89 7.22
N ALA A 163 20.41 -14.79 7.73
CA ALA A 163 21.41 -14.82 8.81
C ALA A 163 20.83 -15.48 10.06
N TYR A 164 19.62 -15.10 10.47
CA TYR A 164 18.94 -15.70 11.61
C TYR A 164 18.74 -17.21 11.46
N MET A 165 18.35 -17.67 10.26
CA MET A 165 18.19 -19.10 9.99
C MET A 165 19.52 -19.84 9.96
N ALA A 166 20.59 -19.20 9.49
CA ALA A 166 21.92 -19.79 9.45
C ALA A 166 22.53 -19.98 10.85
N GLU A 167 22.22 -19.10 11.79
CA GLU A 167 22.65 -19.22 13.19
C GLU A 167 21.99 -20.39 13.93
N GLY A 168 20.87 -20.91 13.43
CA GLY A 168 20.23 -22.14 13.94
C GLY A 168 19.67 -22.07 15.36
N THR A 169 19.60 -20.89 15.95
CA THR A 169 19.50 -20.75 17.39
C THR A 169 18.10 -20.63 17.96
N LYS A 170 17.08 -20.26 17.18
CA LYS A 170 15.75 -19.99 17.75
C LYS A 170 14.61 -20.16 16.73
N ARG A 171 13.40 -20.35 17.29
CA ARG A 171 12.16 -20.37 16.52
C ARG A 171 11.90 -18.99 15.92
N PHE A 172 11.70 -18.90 14.61
CA PHE A 172 11.26 -17.69 13.93
C PHE A 172 9.86 -17.28 14.43
N VAL A 173 9.72 -16.03 14.82
CA VAL A 173 8.45 -15.45 15.26
C VAL A 173 8.19 -14.22 14.39
N PRO A 174 7.25 -14.30 13.42
CA PRO A 174 7.00 -13.22 12.46
C PRO A 174 6.70 -11.87 13.11
N ASP A 175 5.91 -11.86 14.20
CA ASP A 175 5.48 -10.62 14.88
C ASP A 175 6.62 -9.80 15.52
N LYS A 176 7.83 -10.33 15.53
CA LYS A 176 9.00 -9.63 16.07
C LYS A 176 9.82 -8.88 15.01
N TRP A 177 9.43 -9.00 13.73
CA TRP A 177 10.21 -8.50 12.61
C TRP A 177 9.50 -7.39 11.80
N PHE A 178 8.26 -7.05 12.19
CA PHE A 178 7.45 -6.00 11.60
C PHE A 178 6.91 -5.05 12.66
#